data_b3f520a2fa601dc1dd0be135cdb65ecc
#
_entry.id   b3f520a2fa601dc1dd0be135cdb65ecc
#
_cell.length_a   1.000
_cell.length_b   1.000
_cell.length_c   1.000
_cell.angle_alpha   90.00
_cell.angle_beta   90.00
_cell.angle_gamma   90.00
#
_symmetry.space_group_name_H-M   'P 1'
#
loop_
_entity.id
_entity.type
_entity.pdbx_description
1 polymer ?
#
loop_
_entity_poly.entity_id
_entity_poly.type
_entity_poly.pdbx_seq_one_letter_code
_entity_poly.pdbx_strand_id
1 'polypeptide(L)'
;MNPQTREADRTVKEETKDIDFDELLPYVGDFGLYQKILFILMIPFASFVAWVYFSQIFITLIPDDYWCWVPELQNLTANERLSLAIPVNREGYSRCSMYDVNYTEILLNRSHVPDPSWPTKDCQQGWEFNYTTVPYASVASEY
;
A
#
# COMPACT_ATOMS: atom_id res chain seq x y z
N MET A 1 -38.13 0.42 -58.63
CA MET A 1 -37.97 1.02 -57.31
C MET A 1 -39.07 2.05 -57.17
N ASN A 2 -40.01 1.76 -56.25
CA ASN A 2 -41.30 2.45 -56.13
C ASN A 2 -41.10 3.83 -55.46
N PRO A 3 -41.61 4.95 -56.00
CA PRO A 3 -41.41 6.30 -55.39
C PRO A 3 -41.93 6.40 -53.97
N GLN A 4 -42.96 5.59 -53.57
CA GLN A 4 -43.54 5.59 -52.26
C GLN A 4 -42.59 5.07 -51.15
N THR A 5 -41.62 4.20 -51.46
CA THR A 5 -40.60 3.73 -50.52
C THR A 5 -39.54 4.77 -50.23
N ARG A 6 -39.30 5.72 -51.09
CA ARG A 6 -38.37 6.83 -50.88
C ARG A 6 -38.93 7.95 -50.02
N GLU A 7 -40.25 8.11 -50.06
CA GLU A 7 -40.95 9.14 -49.30
C GLU A 7 -41.10 8.70 -47.82
N ALA A 8 -41.38 7.41 -47.61
CA ALA A 8 -41.46 6.82 -46.26
C ALA A 8 -40.08 6.78 -45.57
N ASP A 9 -39.00 6.53 -46.31
CA ASP A 9 -37.63 6.55 -45.77
C ASP A 9 -37.14 7.99 -45.46
N ARG A 10 -37.69 8.98 -46.14
CA ARG A 10 -37.38 10.40 -45.89
C ARG A 10 -38.10 10.93 -44.66
N THR A 11 -39.36 10.49 -44.42
CA THR A 11 -40.15 10.91 -43.27
C THR A 11 -39.64 10.26 -41.97
N VAL A 12 -39.15 9.02 -42.04
CA VAL A 12 -38.57 8.34 -40.88
C VAL A 12 -37.19 8.97 -40.50
N LYS A 13 -36.47 9.51 -41.50
CA LYS A 13 -35.17 10.14 -41.28
C LYS A 13 -35.26 11.60 -40.80
N GLU A 14 -36.42 12.24 -40.99
CA GLU A 14 -36.69 13.60 -40.54
C GLU A 14 -37.27 13.64 -39.12
N GLU A 15 -37.75 12.51 -38.58
CA GLU A 15 -38.34 12.41 -37.26
C GLU A 15 -37.31 12.00 -36.16
N THR A 16 -36.12 11.56 -36.54
CA THR A 16 -34.99 11.53 -35.63
C THR A 16 -34.29 12.90 -35.65
N LYS A 17 -35.00 13.92 -35.15
CA LYS A 17 -34.37 15.14 -34.68
C LYS A 17 -33.38 14.70 -33.62
N ASP A 18 -32.08 14.79 -33.92
CA ASP A 18 -31.05 14.61 -32.91
C ASP A 18 -31.42 15.56 -31.78
N ILE A 19 -31.98 15.01 -30.73
CA ILE A 19 -32.27 15.76 -29.50
C ILE A 19 -30.91 16.15 -28.99
N ASP A 20 -30.53 17.40 -29.22
CA ASP A 20 -29.27 17.92 -28.72
C ASP A 20 -29.28 17.79 -27.20
N PHE A 21 -28.28 17.13 -26.65
CA PHE A 21 -28.15 16.90 -25.21
C PHE A 21 -28.24 18.21 -24.43
N ASP A 22 -27.78 19.30 -25.03
CA ASP A 22 -27.84 20.64 -24.45
C ASP A 22 -29.29 21.19 -24.37
N GLU A 23 -30.20 20.74 -25.26
CA GLU A 23 -31.63 21.10 -25.25
C GLU A 23 -32.40 20.32 -24.17
N LEU A 24 -31.88 19.15 -23.74
CA LEU A 24 -32.46 18.32 -22.68
C LEU A 24 -32.07 18.77 -21.28
N LEU A 25 -30.91 19.43 -21.14
CA LEU A 25 -30.37 19.91 -19.87
C LEU A 25 -31.35 20.84 -19.10
N PRO A 26 -32.03 21.82 -19.72
CA PRO A 26 -33.01 22.66 -19.03
C PRO A 26 -34.25 21.90 -18.53
N TYR A 27 -34.63 20.79 -19.22
CA TYR A 27 -35.77 19.95 -18.81
C TYR A 27 -35.45 19.03 -17.63
N VAL A 28 -34.18 18.62 -17.48
CA VAL A 28 -33.71 17.83 -16.33
C VAL A 28 -33.57 18.69 -15.08
N GLY A 29 -33.63 20.02 -15.26
CA GLY A 29 -33.58 21.03 -14.18
C GLY A 29 -32.16 21.48 -13.90
N ASP A 30 -31.97 22.77 -14.01
CA ASP A 30 -30.83 23.46 -13.45
C ASP A 30 -30.62 23.07 -11.99
N PHE A 31 -29.40 23.17 -11.50
CA PHE A 31 -28.91 22.86 -10.15
C PHE A 31 -30.00 23.07 -9.06
N GLY A 32 -30.98 22.16 -9.04
CA GLY A 32 -32.14 22.18 -8.18
C GLY A 32 -31.80 21.87 -6.73
N LEU A 33 -32.74 22.14 -5.83
CA LEU A 33 -32.58 21.87 -4.40
C LEU A 33 -32.17 20.41 -4.13
N TYR A 34 -32.71 19.46 -4.88
CA TYR A 34 -32.39 18.05 -4.76
C TYR A 34 -30.90 17.76 -5.04
N GLN A 35 -30.36 18.34 -6.10
CA GLN A 35 -28.95 18.14 -6.47
C GLN A 35 -28.01 18.76 -5.44
N LYS A 36 -28.38 19.91 -4.88
CA LYS A 36 -27.60 20.56 -3.78
C LYS A 36 -27.60 19.69 -2.53
N ILE A 37 -28.75 19.14 -2.15
CA ILE A 37 -28.86 18.24 -1.00
C ILE A 37 -28.05 16.95 -1.26
N LEU A 38 -28.14 16.37 -2.44
CA LEU A 38 -27.39 15.19 -2.82
C LEU A 38 -25.89 15.45 -2.76
N PHE A 39 -25.45 16.60 -3.29
CA PHE A 39 -24.03 17.00 -3.27
C PHE A 39 -23.50 17.17 -1.86
N ILE A 40 -24.26 17.87 -0.98
CA ILE A 40 -23.90 18.06 0.43
C ILE A 40 -23.84 16.71 1.16
N LEU A 41 -24.74 15.76 0.85
CA LEU A 41 -24.75 14.44 1.43
C LEU A 41 -23.55 13.59 0.93
N MET A 42 -23.08 13.81 -0.29
CA MET A 42 -21.92 13.09 -0.86
C MET A 42 -20.58 13.56 -0.28
N ILE A 43 -20.48 14.80 0.21
CA ILE A 43 -19.24 15.34 0.77
C ILE A 43 -18.72 14.49 1.94
N PRO A 44 -19.51 14.19 3.00
CA PRO A 44 -19.03 13.37 4.12
C PRO A 44 -18.66 11.95 3.68
N PHE A 45 -19.41 11.41 2.72
CA PHE A 45 -19.09 10.08 2.16
C PHE A 45 -17.75 10.08 1.43
N ALA A 46 -17.51 11.06 0.56
CA ALA A 46 -16.24 11.23 -0.15
C ALA A 46 -15.07 11.43 0.83
N SER A 47 -15.26 12.23 1.88
CA SER A 47 -14.27 12.45 2.93
C SER A 47 -13.95 11.15 3.68
N PHE A 48 -14.95 10.34 3.99
CA PHE A 48 -14.77 9.05 4.64
C PHE A 48 -13.98 8.07 3.77
N VAL A 49 -14.30 7.99 2.49
CA VAL A 49 -13.57 7.15 1.53
C VAL A 49 -12.11 7.60 1.42
N ALA A 50 -11.87 8.90 1.30
CA ALA A 50 -10.52 9.46 1.27
C ALA A 50 -9.75 9.12 2.55
N TRP A 51 -10.37 9.21 3.71
CA TRP A 51 -9.77 8.85 5.00
C TRP A 51 -9.32 7.38 5.02
N VAL A 52 -10.16 6.46 4.56
CA VAL A 52 -9.83 5.02 4.50
C VAL A 52 -8.62 4.78 3.58
N TYR A 53 -8.59 5.39 2.40
CA TYR A 53 -7.45 5.26 1.48
C TYR A 53 -6.15 5.81 2.07
N PHE A 54 -6.20 6.99 2.68
CA PHE A 54 -5.00 7.59 3.31
C PHE A 54 -4.52 6.76 4.50
N SER A 55 -5.42 6.25 5.34
CA SER A 55 -5.07 5.41 6.47
C SER A 55 -4.33 4.14 6.02
N GLN A 56 -4.75 3.56 4.90
CA GLN A 56 -4.14 2.35 4.36
C GLN A 56 -2.67 2.56 3.97
N ILE A 57 -2.30 3.74 3.45
CA ILE A 57 -0.92 4.06 3.12
C ILE A 57 -0.05 4.01 4.37
N PHE A 58 -0.49 4.59 5.50
CA PHE A 58 0.28 4.59 6.75
C PHE A 58 0.42 3.20 7.38
N ILE A 59 -0.57 2.32 7.17
CA ILE A 59 -0.55 0.95 7.68
C ILE A 59 0.36 0.06 6.85
N THR A 60 0.39 0.24 5.52
CA THR A 60 1.14 -0.62 4.60
C THR A 60 2.58 -0.16 4.38
N LEU A 61 2.91 1.05 4.82
CA LEU A 61 4.24 1.59 4.63
C LEU A 61 5.21 0.96 5.64
N ILE A 62 6.01 0.03 5.16
CA ILE A 62 7.06 -0.66 5.93
C ILE A 62 8.40 -0.18 5.38
N PRO A 63 9.41 0.08 6.23
CA PRO A 63 10.77 0.33 5.76
C PRO A 63 11.28 -0.81 4.90
N ASP A 64 12.02 -0.51 3.84
CA ASP A 64 12.57 -1.51 2.93
C ASP A 64 13.62 -2.39 3.60
N ASP A 65 14.33 -1.85 4.59
CA ASP A 65 15.35 -2.56 5.36
C ASP A 65 14.75 -3.07 6.66
N TYR A 66 14.59 -4.38 6.75
CA TYR A 66 14.17 -5.08 7.95
C TYR A 66 14.83 -6.46 8.02
N TRP A 67 14.97 -6.98 9.24
CA TRP A 67 15.57 -8.28 9.53
C TRP A 67 14.95 -8.93 10.76
N CYS A 68 15.31 -10.19 11.06
CA CYS A 68 14.78 -10.91 12.21
C CYS A 68 15.18 -10.23 13.52
N TRP A 69 14.22 -10.00 14.40
CA TRP A 69 14.48 -9.57 15.76
C TRP A 69 15.09 -10.70 16.60
N VAL A 70 16.17 -10.41 17.31
CA VAL A 70 16.88 -11.34 18.20
C VAL A 70 16.98 -10.69 19.59
N PRO A 71 16.11 -11.06 20.54
CA PRO A 71 16.05 -10.42 21.86
C PRO A 71 17.35 -10.57 22.67
N GLU A 72 18.08 -11.66 22.50
CA GLU A 72 19.33 -11.92 23.18
C GLU A 72 20.41 -10.88 22.85
N LEU A 73 20.29 -10.25 21.69
CA LEU A 73 21.22 -9.24 21.19
C LEU A 73 20.76 -7.79 21.42
N GLN A 74 19.69 -7.57 22.19
CA GLN A 74 19.11 -6.22 22.40
C GLN A 74 20.11 -5.18 22.95
N ASN A 75 21.15 -5.61 23.63
CA ASN A 75 22.18 -4.73 24.22
C ASN A 75 23.24 -4.28 23.20
N LEU A 76 23.25 -4.85 22.00
CA LEU A 76 24.13 -4.47 20.91
C LEU A 76 23.51 -3.38 20.04
N THR A 77 24.34 -2.67 19.30
CA THR A 77 23.86 -1.70 18.30
C THR A 77 23.15 -2.43 17.15
N ALA A 78 22.24 -1.74 16.44
CA ALA A 78 21.50 -2.31 15.31
C ALA A 78 22.42 -2.93 14.24
N ASN A 79 23.54 -2.26 13.94
CA ASN A 79 24.52 -2.76 12.98
C ASN A 79 25.24 -4.02 13.45
N GLU A 80 25.55 -4.10 14.74
CA GLU A 80 26.18 -5.31 15.32
C GLU A 80 25.22 -6.48 15.33
N ARG A 81 23.95 -6.24 15.71
CA ARG A 81 22.88 -7.27 15.64
C ARG A 81 22.73 -7.79 14.22
N LEU A 82 22.62 -6.87 13.26
CA LEU A 82 22.45 -7.21 11.85
C LEU A 82 23.62 -8.06 11.35
N SER A 83 24.87 -7.62 11.61
CA SER A 83 26.05 -8.34 11.12
C SER A 83 26.26 -9.70 11.79
N LEU A 84 25.85 -9.87 13.05
CA LEU A 84 26.07 -11.11 13.80
C LEU A 84 24.95 -12.14 13.60
N ALA A 85 23.71 -11.68 13.50
CA ALA A 85 22.54 -12.58 13.50
C ALA A 85 22.03 -12.93 12.10
N ILE A 86 22.28 -12.08 11.11
CA ILE A 86 21.61 -12.19 9.80
C ILE A 86 22.60 -12.62 8.72
N PRO A 87 22.31 -13.72 8.01
CA PRO A 87 23.14 -14.19 6.91
C PRO A 87 23.13 -13.21 5.74
N VAL A 88 24.29 -13.01 5.12
CA VAL A 88 24.46 -12.17 3.94
C VAL A 88 24.30 -13.04 2.68
N ASN A 89 23.38 -12.65 1.81
CA ASN A 89 23.13 -13.23 0.50
C ASN A 89 23.69 -12.34 -0.62
N ARG A 90 23.52 -12.77 -1.88
CA ARG A 90 23.96 -11.97 -3.05
C ARG A 90 23.27 -10.61 -3.17
N GLU A 91 22.09 -10.47 -2.58
CA GLU A 91 21.26 -9.26 -2.60
C GLU A 91 21.41 -8.40 -1.32
N GLY A 92 22.24 -8.84 -0.36
CA GLY A 92 22.41 -8.19 0.93
C GLY A 92 22.02 -9.08 2.11
N TYR A 93 21.63 -8.49 3.22
CA TYR A 93 21.18 -9.21 4.40
C TYR A 93 19.82 -9.88 4.18
N SER A 94 19.68 -11.10 4.71
CA SER A 94 18.42 -11.84 4.62
C SER A 94 17.31 -11.14 5.43
N ARG A 95 16.10 -11.07 4.85
CA ARG A 95 14.93 -10.46 5.52
C ARG A 95 14.13 -11.45 6.35
N CYS A 96 14.26 -12.75 6.07
CA CYS A 96 13.40 -13.81 6.64
C CYS A 96 14.17 -14.89 7.38
N SER A 97 15.51 -14.85 7.37
CA SER A 97 16.34 -15.90 7.98
C SER A 97 17.36 -15.29 8.90
N MET A 98 17.63 -16.00 9.99
CA MET A 98 18.66 -15.67 10.99
C MET A 98 19.52 -16.91 11.25
N TYR A 99 20.70 -16.74 11.82
CA TYR A 99 21.51 -17.87 12.25
C TYR A 99 20.88 -18.59 13.44
N ASP A 100 20.88 -19.91 13.41
CA ASP A 100 20.39 -20.76 14.50
C ASP A 100 21.53 -21.16 15.43
N VAL A 101 21.90 -20.23 16.28
CA VAL A 101 23.04 -20.38 17.23
C VAL A 101 22.64 -19.89 18.61
N ASN A 102 23.42 -20.28 19.61
CA ASN A 102 23.25 -19.78 20.98
C ASN A 102 23.94 -18.42 21.14
N TYR A 103 23.22 -17.34 20.97
CA TYR A 103 23.76 -15.98 21.04
C TYR A 103 24.31 -15.65 22.42
N THR A 104 23.80 -16.25 23.48
CA THR A 104 24.32 -16.05 24.84
C THR A 104 25.78 -16.54 24.97
N GLU A 105 26.10 -17.69 24.41
CA GLU A 105 27.49 -18.21 24.39
C GLU A 105 28.42 -17.37 23.54
N ILE A 106 27.94 -16.88 22.38
CA ILE A 106 28.71 -16.01 21.50
C ILE A 106 29.06 -14.69 22.20
N LEU A 107 28.11 -14.09 22.91
CA LEU A 107 28.32 -12.89 23.68
C LEU A 107 29.32 -13.08 24.83
N LEU A 108 29.27 -14.23 25.53
CA LEU A 108 30.22 -14.55 26.59
C LEU A 108 31.63 -14.74 26.07
N ASN A 109 31.77 -15.34 24.89
CA ASN A 109 33.08 -15.57 24.26
C ASN A 109 33.63 -14.34 23.53
N ARG A 110 32.89 -13.21 23.52
CA ARG A 110 33.22 -11.97 22.81
C ARG A 110 33.55 -12.19 21.32
N SER A 111 33.03 -13.25 20.73
CA SER A 111 33.18 -13.54 19.30
C SER A 111 32.08 -12.85 18.55
N HIS A 112 32.32 -11.67 18.03
CA HIS A 112 31.34 -10.89 17.25
C HIS A 112 31.48 -11.15 15.75
N VAL A 113 32.16 -12.23 15.34
CA VAL A 113 32.34 -12.56 13.93
C VAL A 113 31.42 -13.72 13.58
N PRO A 114 30.43 -13.52 12.69
CA PRO A 114 29.56 -14.60 12.24
C PRO A 114 30.33 -15.59 11.36
N ASP A 115 30.01 -16.87 11.52
CA ASP A 115 30.52 -17.93 10.63
C ASP A 115 29.43 -18.23 9.56
N PRO A 116 29.74 -18.06 8.28
CA PRO A 116 28.81 -18.36 7.20
C PRO A 116 28.34 -19.82 7.14
N SER A 117 29.02 -20.72 7.83
CA SER A 117 28.67 -22.15 7.91
C SER A 117 27.58 -22.44 8.95
N TRP A 118 27.20 -21.47 9.77
CA TRP A 118 26.15 -21.67 10.76
C TRP A 118 24.80 -22.03 10.13
N PRO A 119 24.04 -22.94 10.74
CA PRO A 119 22.69 -23.25 10.29
C PRO A 119 21.82 -22.00 10.40
N THR A 120 20.85 -21.90 9.49
CA THR A 120 19.88 -20.78 9.46
C THR A 120 18.48 -21.26 9.77
N LYS A 121 17.69 -20.42 10.42
CA LYS A 121 16.26 -20.62 10.68
C LYS A 121 15.45 -19.38 10.30
N ASP A 122 14.14 -19.57 10.18
CA ASP A 122 13.22 -18.46 9.91
C ASP A 122 13.04 -17.58 11.15
N CYS A 123 12.64 -16.31 10.93
CA CYS A 123 12.31 -15.38 12.01
C CYS A 123 11.16 -15.92 12.88
N GLN A 124 11.38 -16.10 14.17
CA GLN A 124 10.37 -16.62 15.11
C GLN A 124 9.83 -15.56 16.06
N GLN A 125 10.56 -14.47 16.27
CA GLN A 125 10.27 -13.47 17.29
C GLN A 125 9.96 -12.07 16.70
N GLY A 126 9.56 -12.04 15.42
CA GLY A 126 9.24 -10.82 14.72
C GLY A 126 10.42 -10.21 13.96
N TRP A 127 10.26 -8.95 13.60
CA TRP A 127 11.22 -8.22 12.78
C TRP A 127 11.64 -6.91 13.44
N GLU A 128 12.87 -6.52 13.21
CA GLU A 128 13.42 -5.20 13.51
C GLU A 128 13.48 -4.40 12.20
N PHE A 129 13.05 -3.16 12.24
CA PHE A 129 13.01 -2.27 11.08
C PHE A 129 14.07 -1.17 11.18
N ASN A 130 14.68 -0.84 10.04
CA ASN A 130 15.63 0.27 9.97
C ASN A 130 14.90 1.59 9.70
N TYR A 131 14.75 2.41 10.71
CA TYR A 131 14.10 3.72 10.59
C TYR A 131 15.06 4.85 10.23
N THR A 132 16.34 4.61 10.07
CA THR A 132 17.33 5.66 9.77
C THR A 132 17.16 6.26 8.38
N THR A 133 16.58 5.48 7.46
CA THR A 133 16.35 5.89 6.06
C THR A 133 14.94 6.40 5.80
N VAL A 134 14.04 6.26 6.77
CA VAL A 134 12.61 6.55 6.60
C VAL A 134 12.20 7.75 7.46
N PRO A 135 11.90 8.92 6.87
CA PRO A 135 11.61 10.14 7.62
C PRO A 135 10.17 10.22 8.17
N TYR A 136 9.41 9.15 8.18
CA TYR A 136 8.02 9.13 8.63
C TYR A 136 7.77 8.00 9.64
N ALA A 137 6.95 8.29 10.63
CA ALA A 137 6.43 7.30 11.56
C ALA A 137 5.31 6.48 10.87
N SER A 138 5.42 5.17 10.94
CA SER A 138 4.35 4.23 10.54
C SER A 138 3.93 3.38 11.76
N VAL A 139 2.85 2.62 11.63
CA VAL A 139 2.42 1.70 12.70
C VAL A 139 3.54 0.74 13.09
N ALA A 140 4.42 0.36 12.15
CA ALA A 140 5.57 -0.49 12.41
C ALA A 140 6.66 0.17 13.30
N SER A 141 6.62 1.51 13.50
CA SER A 141 7.60 2.21 14.34
C SER A 141 7.24 2.24 15.83
N GLU A 142 6.03 1.81 16.19
CA GLU A 142 5.53 1.85 17.58
C GLU A 142 5.58 0.49 18.28
N TYR A 143 5.94 -0.55 17.58
CA TYR A 143 6.13 -1.91 18.06
C TYR A 143 7.57 -2.35 17.79
#